data_641cc84c00ef6e40395ff4ad226de2a3
#
_entry.id   641cc84c00ef6e40395ff4ad226de2a3
#
_cell.length_a   1.000
_cell.length_b   1.000
_cell.length_c   1.000
_cell.angle_alpha   90.00
_cell.angle_beta   90.00
_cell.angle_gamma   90.00
#
_symmetry.space_group_name_H-M   'P 1'
#
loop_
_entity.id
_entity.type
_entity.pdbx_description
1 polymer ?
#
loop_
_entity_poly.entity_id
_entity_poly.type
_entity_poly.pdbx_seq_one_letter_code
_entity_poly.pdbx_strand_id
1 'polypeptide(L)'
;MKKYILMDSEYCSMGRWISVIVGKKLGMKLYEGKDLVKLADEEWLTEDYLKDFDNRIADMSLEEVKESDEIKRVHQALSKAILKAVENGPCIIHERAAGDVLEGHADCLKVLLYNTSMDHRIPRAIADKTYDLEGLEHDELVNFIHREDHKRKVYRDAVSHHLWGEKESYDICLDSDVLSREKCAEILIEAASDCNLDLEECAQIIRSSFNWTK
;
A
#
# COMPACT_ATOMS: atom_id res chain seq x y z
N MET A 1 -12.32 -14.22 7.94
CA MET A 1 -11.29 -13.22 8.28
C MET A 1 -10.23 -13.21 7.19
N LYS A 2 -9.83 -12.03 6.70
CA LYS A 2 -8.71 -11.90 5.75
C LYS A 2 -7.39 -12.22 6.45
N LYS A 3 -6.49 -12.91 5.76
CA LYS A 3 -5.17 -13.30 6.31
C LYS A 3 -4.06 -12.35 5.88
N TYR A 4 -4.25 -11.68 4.74
CA TYR A 4 -3.24 -10.82 4.15
C TYR A 4 -3.83 -9.46 3.84
N ILE A 5 -3.20 -8.39 4.32
CA ILE A 5 -3.53 -7.01 3.97
C ILE A 5 -2.39 -6.47 3.11
N LEU A 6 -2.72 -6.09 1.88
CA LEU A 6 -1.78 -5.63 0.88
C LEU A 6 -2.00 -4.13 0.72
N MET A 7 -1.08 -3.35 1.28
CA MET A 7 -1.28 -1.93 1.49
C MET A 7 -0.36 -1.11 0.61
N ASP A 8 -0.93 -0.33 -0.28
CA ASP A 8 -0.25 0.78 -0.91
C ASP A 8 -0.59 2.09 -0.20
N SER A 9 0.31 3.04 -0.23
CA SER A 9 0.07 4.33 0.39
C SER A 9 0.78 5.47 -0.34
N GLU A 10 0.18 6.65 -0.35
CA GLU A 10 0.90 7.88 -0.67
C GLU A 10 1.91 8.23 0.43
N TYR A 11 2.98 8.91 0.05
CA TYR A 11 3.98 9.39 1.01
C TYR A 11 3.32 10.36 2.01
N CYS A 12 3.58 10.15 3.29
CA CYS A 12 2.97 10.91 4.39
C CYS A 12 1.45 10.80 4.55
N SER A 13 0.77 9.82 3.93
CA SER A 13 -0.64 9.49 4.19
C SER A 13 -0.88 8.70 5.47
N MET A 14 0.12 8.51 6.33
CA MET A 14 0.07 7.71 7.56
C MET A 14 -0.04 6.19 7.36
N GLY A 15 0.20 5.68 6.15
CA GLY A 15 0.07 4.26 5.82
C GLY A 15 0.85 3.34 6.76
N ARG A 16 2.12 3.65 7.02
CA ARG A 16 2.95 2.86 7.95
C ARG A 16 2.42 2.84 9.38
N TRP A 17 1.97 3.99 9.90
CA TRP A 17 1.41 4.08 11.24
C TRP A 17 0.14 3.24 11.37
N ILE A 18 -0.75 3.34 10.38
CA ILE A 18 -2.01 2.57 10.32
C ILE A 18 -1.70 1.08 10.23
N SER A 19 -0.76 0.67 9.37
CA SER A 19 -0.32 -0.73 9.24
C SER A 19 0.18 -1.33 10.56
N VAL A 20 0.97 -0.57 11.33
CA VAL A 20 1.47 -1.03 12.65
C VAL A 20 0.32 -1.26 13.64
N ILE A 21 -0.66 -0.35 13.68
CA ILE A 21 -1.81 -0.49 14.60
C ILE A 21 -2.69 -1.66 14.19
N VAL A 22 -3.04 -1.76 12.89
CA VAL A 22 -3.84 -2.88 12.36
C VAL A 22 -3.14 -4.21 12.61
N GLY A 23 -1.85 -4.30 12.30
CA GLY A 23 -1.06 -5.51 12.53
C GLY A 23 -1.04 -5.94 14.00
N LYS A 24 -0.84 -4.99 14.91
CA LYS A 24 -0.92 -5.28 16.36
C LYS A 24 -2.29 -5.77 16.82
N LYS A 25 -3.36 -5.17 16.31
CA LYS A 25 -4.73 -5.53 16.69
C LYS A 25 -5.16 -6.89 16.14
N LEU A 26 -4.74 -7.22 14.92
CA LEU A 26 -5.09 -8.48 14.26
C LEU A 26 -4.06 -9.61 14.48
N GLY A 27 -2.96 -9.34 15.17
CA GLY A 27 -1.86 -10.32 15.36
C GLY A 27 -1.10 -10.61 14.06
N MET A 28 -1.09 -9.67 13.11
CA MET A 28 -0.43 -9.79 11.82
C MET A 28 0.95 -9.15 11.86
N LYS A 29 1.95 -9.82 11.25
CA LYS A 29 3.28 -9.24 11.08
C LYS A 29 3.29 -8.25 9.93
N LEU A 30 3.90 -7.07 10.13
CA LEU A 30 4.13 -6.08 9.08
C LEU A 30 5.45 -6.38 8.38
N TYR A 31 5.42 -6.42 7.04
CA TYR A 31 6.58 -6.49 6.16
C TYR A 31 6.67 -5.21 5.31
N GLU A 32 7.78 -4.52 5.43
CA GLU A 32 8.13 -3.35 4.62
C GLU A 32 9.28 -3.69 3.65
N GLY A 33 9.67 -2.76 2.79
CA GLY A 33 10.73 -2.98 1.80
C GLY A 33 12.02 -3.59 2.38
N LYS A 34 12.46 -3.10 3.54
CA LYS A 34 13.64 -3.64 4.26
C LYS A 34 13.49 -5.10 4.72
N ASP A 35 12.27 -5.50 5.07
CA ASP A 35 11.99 -6.88 5.51
C ASP A 35 11.91 -7.80 4.29
N LEU A 36 11.34 -7.31 3.18
CA LEU A 36 11.29 -8.04 1.92
C LEU A 36 12.69 -8.24 1.32
N VAL A 37 13.57 -7.24 1.40
CA VAL A 37 14.98 -7.36 1.01
C VAL A 37 15.67 -8.50 1.77
N LYS A 38 15.47 -8.59 3.08
CA LYS A 38 16.02 -9.68 3.89
C LYS A 38 15.42 -11.05 3.52
N LEU A 39 14.13 -11.10 3.21
CA LEU A 39 13.45 -12.34 2.80
C LEU A 39 13.81 -12.78 1.37
N ALA A 40 14.16 -11.84 0.50
CA ALA A 40 14.60 -12.14 -0.86
C ALA A 40 15.84 -13.02 -0.87
N ASP A 41 16.72 -12.82 0.13
CA ASP A 41 17.96 -13.61 0.32
C ASP A 41 18.88 -13.53 -0.92
N GLU A 42 18.97 -12.33 -1.49
CA GLU A 42 19.77 -12.02 -2.67
C GLU A 42 20.87 -11.01 -2.26
N GLU A 43 22.13 -11.40 -2.33
CA GLU A 43 23.27 -10.57 -1.89
C GLU A 43 23.32 -9.18 -2.57
N TRP A 44 22.88 -9.09 -3.82
CA TRP A 44 22.89 -7.85 -4.59
C TRP A 44 21.75 -6.90 -4.23
N LEU A 45 20.65 -7.41 -3.62
CA LEU A 45 19.46 -6.61 -3.27
C LEU A 45 19.56 -6.14 -1.81
N THR A 46 20.14 -4.97 -1.63
CA THR A 46 20.25 -4.32 -0.31
C THR A 46 19.21 -3.21 -0.14
N GLU A 47 19.03 -2.70 1.07
CA GLU A 47 18.15 -1.56 1.34
C GLU A 47 18.63 -0.31 0.57
N ASP A 48 19.94 -0.05 0.52
CA ASP A 48 20.52 1.06 -0.22
C ASP A 48 20.33 0.90 -1.72
N TYR A 49 20.57 -0.32 -2.25
CA TYR A 49 20.29 -0.59 -3.66
C TYR A 49 18.84 -0.33 -4.03
N LEU A 50 17.88 -0.75 -3.17
CA LEU A 50 16.45 -0.57 -3.44
C LEU A 50 16.06 0.92 -3.41
N LYS A 51 16.65 1.71 -2.50
CA LYS A 51 16.45 3.16 -2.45
C LYS A 51 17.00 3.86 -3.71
N ASP A 52 18.19 3.50 -4.12
CA ASP A 52 18.79 4.04 -5.34
C ASP A 52 18.04 3.61 -6.60
N PHE A 53 17.56 2.37 -6.64
CA PHE A 53 16.70 1.85 -7.69
C PHE A 53 15.42 2.69 -7.83
N ASP A 54 14.70 2.94 -6.73
CA ASP A 54 13.47 3.74 -6.72
C ASP A 54 13.73 5.18 -7.26
N ASN A 55 14.89 5.76 -6.93
CA ASN A 55 15.28 7.06 -7.48
C ASN A 55 15.53 7.02 -8.98
N ARG A 56 16.23 5.99 -9.48
CA ARG A 56 16.54 5.85 -10.91
C ARG A 56 15.31 5.63 -11.76
N ILE A 57 14.41 4.72 -11.35
CA ILE A 57 13.21 4.42 -12.13
C ILE A 57 12.24 5.61 -12.21
N ALA A 58 12.22 6.49 -11.22
CA ALA A 58 11.39 7.70 -11.24
C ALA A 58 11.79 8.69 -12.35
N ASP A 59 13.01 8.62 -12.83
CA ASP A 59 13.54 9.49 -13.89
C ASP A 59 13.51 8.81 -15.29
N MET A 60 13.03 7.56 -15.37
CA MET A 60 12.91 6.81 -16.63
C MET A 60 11.68 7.23 -17.43
N SER A 61 11.79 7.18 -18.76
CA SER A 61 10.63 7.26 -19.66
C SER A 61 9.77 5.98 -19.56
N LEU A 62 8.52 6.06 -20.01
CA LEU A 62 7.61 4.91 -20.04
C LEU A 62 8.14 3.74 -20.89
N GLU A 63 8.90 4.02 -21.94
CA GLU A 63 9.51 2.99 -22.78
C GLU A 63 10.65 2.28 -22.03
N GLU A 64 11.55 3.04 -21.43
CA GLU A 64 12.64 2.48 -20.63
C GLU A 64 12.13 1.64 -19.45
N VAL A 65 11.07 2.09 -18.77
CA VAL A 65 10.44 1.36 -17.66
C VAL A 65 9.92 -0.01 -18.13
N LYS A 66 9.22 -0.08 -19.27
CA LYS A 66 8.63 -1.32 -19.79
C LYS A 66 9.67 -2.33 -20.25
N GLU A 67 10.80 -1.86 -20.78
CA GLU A 67 11.87 -2.70 -21.30
C GLU A 67 12.93 -3.06 -20.26
N SER A 68 12.91 -2.42 -19.09
CA SER A 68 13.94 -2.56 -18.07
C SER A 68 14.04 -3.98 -17.50
N ASP A 69 15.16 -4.63 -17.77
CA ASP A 69 15.49 -5.93 -17.17
C ASP A 69 15.82 -5.79 -15.67
N GLU A 70 16.29 -4.62 -15.24
CA GLU A 70 16.52 -4.31 -13.83
C GLU A 70 15.19 -4.33 -13.05
N ILE A 71 14.15 -3.69 -13.56
CA ILE A 71 12.82 -3.66 -12.93
C ILE A 71 12.27 -5.10 -12.81
N LYS A 72 12.36 -5.88 -13.89
CA LYS A 72 11.93 -7.29 -13.90
C LYS A 72 12.69 -8.12 -12.87
N ARG A 73 14.01 -7.95 -12.76
CA ARG A 73 14.86 -8.65 -11.82
C ARG A 73 14.52 -8.29 -10.36
N VAL A 74 14.38 -7.00 -10.04
CA VAL A 74 13.96 -6.52 -8.72
C VAL A 74 12.59 -7.06 -8.36
N HIS A 75 11.64 -6.97 -9.28
CA HIS A 75 10.28 -7.48 -9.07
C HIS A 75 10.27 -8.99 -8.80
N GLN A 76 11.04 -9.77 -9.55
CA GLN A 76 11.14 -11.22 -9.33
C GLN A 76 11.69 -11.57 -7.94
N ALA A 77 12.72 -10.86 -7.49
CA ALA A 77 13.30 -11.08 -6.16
C ALA A 77 12.30 -10.71 -5.04
N LEU A 78 11.65 -9.55 -5.16
CA LEU A 78 10.65 -9.11 -4.19
C LEU A 78 9.40 -9.99 -4.21
N SER A 79 8.96 -10.50 -5.37
CA SER A 79 7.85 -11.45 -5.46
C SER A 79 8.12 -12.73 -4.69
N LYS A 80 9.33 -13.30 -4.80
CA LYS A 80 9.75 -14.47 -3.99
C LYS A 80 9.71 -14.14 -2.49
N ALA A 81 10.15 -12.94 -2.10
CA ALA A 81 10.11 -12.49 -0.72
C ALA A 81 8.68 -12.35 -0.19
N ILE A 82 7.77 -11.81 -1.00
CA ILE A 82 6.34 -11.69 -0.67
C ILE A 82 5.72 -13.08 -0.46
N LEU A 83 6.00 -14.04 -1.33
CA LEU A 83 5.52 -15.41 -1.18
C LEU A 83 6.06 -16.06 0.12
N LYS A 84 7.34 -15.89 0.43
CA LYS A 84 7.91 -16.32 1.73
C LYS A 84 7.25 -15.62 2.92
N ALA A 85 6.89 -14.34 2.79
CA ALA A 85 6.22 -13.62 3.87
C ALA A 85 4.84 -14.22 4.21
N VAL A 86 4.05 -14.58 3.20
CA VAL A 86 2.72 -15.20 3.40
C VAL A 86 2.81 -16.64 3.92
N GLU A 87 3.86 -17.38 3.56
CA GLU A 87 4.13 -18.71 4.13
C GLU A 87 4.39 -18.67 5.64
N ASN A 88 4.92 -17.55 6.15
CA ASN A 88 5.14 -17.34 7.58
C ASN A 88 3.86 -17.06 8.39
N GLY A 89 2.70 -16.93 7.73
CA GLY A 89 1.39 -16.72 8.36
C GLY A 89 0.74 -15.37 8.02
N PRO A 90 -0.34 -15.02 8.72
CA PRO A 90 -1.08 -13.79 8.48
C PRO A 90 -0.19 -12.54 8.61
N CYS A 91 -0.25 -11.66 7.60
CA CYS A 91 0.64 -10.51 7.54
C CYS A 91 0.05 -9.31 6.80
N ILE A 92 0.67 -8.16 7.02
CA ILE A 92 0.49 -6.95 6.24
C ILE A 92 1.74 -6.76 5.39
N ILE A 93 1.59 -6.56 4.09
CA ILE A 93 2.69 -6.24 3.18
C ILE A 93 2.47 -4.82 2.68
N HIS A 94 3.46 -3.97 2.91
CA HIS A 94 3.38 -2.57 2.56
C HIS A 94 4.14 -2.29 1.28
N GLU A 95 3.41 -1.91 0.22
CA GLU A 95 3.90 -1.56 -1.11
C GLU A 95 4.43 -2.75 -1.95
N ARG A 96 5.25 -2.47 -2.96
CA ARG A 96 5.98 -3.45 -3.81
C ARG A 96 5.09 -4.34 -4.69
N ALA A 97 3.93 -3.80 -5.11
CA ALA A 97 2.98 -4.51 -5.97
C ALA A 97 2.52 -5.87 -5.40
N ALA A 98 2.45 -6.00 -4.06
CA ALA A 98 2.06 -7.24 -3.41
C ALA A 98 0.66 -7.71 -3.83
N GLY A 99 -0.23 -6.78 -4.21
CA GLY A 99 -1.57 -7.08 -4.73
C GLY A 99 -1.58 -7.89 -6.01
N ASP A 100 -0.54 -7.74 -6.84
CA ASP A 100 -0.39 -8.47 -8.10
C ASP A 100 0.29 -9.82 -7.86
N VAL A 101 1.31 -9.85 -7.02
CA VAL A 101 1.99 -11.10 -6.64
C VAL A 101 1.03 -12.11 -6.01
N LEU A 102 0.04 -11.62 -5.26
CA LEU A 102 -0.97 -12.43 -4.59
C LEU A 102 -2.33 -12.38 -5.29
N GLU A 103 -2.36 -12.08 -6.58
CA GLU A 103 -3.59 -12.09 -7.37
C GLU A 103 -4.27 -13.47 -7.31
N GLY A 104 -5.59 -13.48 -7.15
CA GLY A 104 -6.38 -14.71 -7.02
C GLY A 104 -6.40 -15.33 -5.61
N HIS A 105 -5.64 -14.83 -4.64
CA HIS A 105 -5.74 -15.27 -3.25
C HIS A 105 -6.98 -14.67 -2.57
N ALA A 106 -7.97 -15.51 -2.25
CA ALA A 106 -9.26 -15.09 -1.68
C ALA A 106 -9.16 -14.42 -0.30
N ASP A 107 -8.09 -14.70 0.45
CA ASP A 107 -7.88 -14.19 1.80
C ASP A 107 -7.15 -12.82 1.84
N CYS A 108 -6.93 -12.20 0.68
CA CYS A 108 -6.31 -10.88 0.57
C CYS A 108 -7.33 -9.73 0.72
N LEU A 109 -6.85 -8.61 1.26
CA LEU A 109 -7.52 -7.31 1.27
C LEU A 109 -6.54 -6.28 0.68
N LYS A 110 -6.84 -5.75 -0.50
CA LYS A 110 -6.03 -4.74 -1.19
C LYS A 110 -6.49 -3.35 -0.78
N VAL A 111 -5.58 -2.55 -0.25
CA VAL A 111 -5.88 -1.25 0.36
C VAL A 111 -5.01 -0.17 -0.25
N LEU A 112 -5.62 0.98 -0.58
CA LEU A 112 -4.94 2.24 -0.83
C LEU A 112 -5.22 3.21 0.31
N LEU A 113 -4.14 3.75 0.89
CA LEU A 113 -4.22 4.89 1.81
C LEU A 113 -3.66 6.13 1.11
N TYR A 114 -4.46 7.17 1.02
CA TYR A 114 -4.04 8.44 0.44
C TYR A 114 -4.37 9.61 1.37
N ASN A 115 -3.91 10.81 1.04
CA ASN A 115 -4.19 12.01 1.80
C ASN A 115 -4.27 13.21 0.86
N THR A 116 -5.45 13.82 0.76
CA THR A 116 -5.72 14.92 -0.17
C THR A 116 -5.16 16.27 0.29
N SER A 117 -4.69 16.40 1.54
CA SER A 117 -4.20 17.65 2.12
C SER A 117 -2.68 17.75 2.15
N MET A 118 -2.11 18.62 1.33
CA MET A 118 -0.69 18.97 1.43
C MET A 118 -0.34 19.66 2.74
N ASP A 119 -1.26 20.44 3.33
CA ASP A 119 -1.07 21.07 4.63
C ASP A 119 -0.83 20.06 5.75
N HIS A 120 -1.33 18.83 5.61
CA HIS A 120 -1.08 17.75 6.55
C HIS A 120 0.11 16.87 6.13
N ARG A 121 0.38 16.69 4.83
CA ARG A 121 1.50 15.88 4.34
C ARG A 121 2.85 16.57 4.55
N ILE A 122 2.94 17.87 4.31
CA ILE A 122 4.20 18.65 4.44
C ILE A 122 4.79 18.58 5.85
N PRO A 123 4.06 18.89 6.93
CA PRO A 123 4.61 18.77 8.29
C PRO A 123 5.08 17.35 8.64
N ARG A 124 4.42 16.34 8.11
CA ARG A 124 4.82 14.94 8.30
C ARG A 124 6.10 14.61 7.53
N ALA A 125 6.25 15.14 6.32
CA ALA A 125 7.46 14.97 5.52
C ALA A 125 8.68 15.61 6.20
N ILE A 126 8.53 16.82 6.74
CA ILE A 126 9.59 17.50 7.50
C ILE A 126 9.94 16.73 8.80
N ALA A 127 8.94 16.13 9.45
CA ALA A 127 9.14 15.33 10.65
C ALA A 127 9.78 13.95 10.37
N ASP A 128 9.72 13.47 9.13
CA ASP A 128 10.36 12.23 8.70
C ASP A 128 11.87 12.45 8.56
N LYS A 129 12.64 11.86 9.47
CA LYS A 129 14.11 12.00 9.50
C LYS A 129 14.85 11.17 8.45
N THR A 130 14.13 10.51 7.56
CA THR A 130 14.70 9.77 6.43
C THR A 130 15.34 10.71 5.39
N TYR A 131 14.81 11.92 5.29
CA TYR A 131 15.26 12.96 4.36
C TYR A 131 15.57 14.27 5.11
N ASP A 132 16.55 15.00 4.62
CA ASP A 132 16.85 16.36 5.08
C ASP A 132 16.02 17.34 4.25
N LEU A 133 14.87 17.72 4.77
CA LEU A 133 13.92 18.65 4.15
C LEU A 133 13.85 19.99 4.88
N GLU A 134 14.75 20.21 5.86
CA GLU A 134 14.77 21.44 6.66
C GLU A 134 15.21 22.61 5.79
N GLY A 135 14.44 23.70 5.81
CA GLY A 135 14.75 24.92 5.04
C GLY A 135 14.28 24.92 3.58
N LEU A 136 13.63 23.87 3.10
CA LEU A 136 13.00 23.89 1.78
C LEU A 136 11.75 24.77 1.77
N GLU A 137 11.54 25.48 0.67
CA GLU A 137 10.33 26.26 0.44
C GLU A 137 9.11 25.36 0.18
N HIS A 138 7.90 25.92 0.35
CA HIS A 138 6.65 25.18 0.23
C HIS A 138 6.54 24.38 -1.09
N ASP A 139 6.85 25.01 -2.23
CA ASP A 139 6.73 24.37 -3.54
C ASP A 139 7.77 23.24 -3.74
N GLU A 140 8.95 23.37 -3.13
CA GLU A 140 9.97 22.32 -3.12
C GLU A 140 9.52 21.12 -2.31
N LEU A 141 8.86 21.33 -1.17
CA LEU A 141 8.29 20.28 -0.33
C LEU A 141 7.13 19.55 -1.05
N VAL A 142 6.26 20.31 -1.73
CA VAL A 142 5.16 19.71 -2.56
C VAL A 142 5.76 18.85 -3.68
N ASN A 143 6.74 19.37 -4.40
CA ASN A 143 7.41 18.63 -5.48
C ASN A 143 8.11 17.36 -4.96
N PHE A 144 8.76 17.45 -3.79
CA PHE A 144 9.36 16.28 -3.14
C PHE A 144 8.33 15.20 -2.81
N ILE A 145 7.20 15.58 -2.21
CA ILE A 145 6.12 14.65 -1.87
C ILE A 145 5.56 13.97 -3.12
N HIS A 146 5.30 14.73 -4.18
CA HIS A 146 4.85 14.16 -5.45
C HIS A 146 5.87 13.23 -6.09
N ARG A 147 7.17 13.54 -5.97
CA ARG A 147 8.24 12.66 -6.46
C ARG A 147 8.27 11.33 -5.70
N GLU A 148 8.05 11.35 -4.39
CA GLU A 148 7.98 10.12 -3.59
C GLU A 148 6.76 9.26 -3.95
N ASP A 149 5.62 9.86 -4.27
CA ASP A 149 4.45 9.16 -4.80
C ASP A 149 4.73 8.61 -6.21
N HIS A 150 5.40 9.40 -7.04
CA HIS A 150 5.74 9.00 -8.41
C HIS A 150 6.65 7.75 -8.45
N LYS A 151 7.62 7.62 -7.55
CA LYS A 151 8.45 6.40 -7.43
C LYS A 151 7.59 5.15 -7.21
N ARG A 152 6.61 5.22 -6.32
CA ARG A 152 5.68 4.11 -6.05
C ARG A 152 4.85 3.76 -7.27
N LYS A 153 4.33 4.81 -7.92
CA LYS A 153 3.52 4.68 -9.13
C LYS A 153 4.32 4.03 -10.26
N VAL A 154 5.51 4.53 -10.56
CA VAL A 154 6.35 4.01 -11.67
C VAL A 154 6.66 2.54 -11.45
N TYR A 155 7.10 2.16 -10.26
CA TYR A 155 7.40 0.77 -9.96
C TYR A 155 6.17 -0.12 -10.15
N ARG A 156 5.03 0.24 -9.53
CA ARG A 156 3.82 -0.57 -9.62
C ARG A 156 3.31 -0.68 -11.05
N ASP A 157 3.19 0.43 -11.76
CA ASP A 157 2.66 0.45 -13.13
C ASP A 157 3.58 -0.30 -14.13
N ALA A 158 4.87 -0.44 -13.79
CA ALA A 158 5.82 -1.21 -14.58
C ALA A 158 5.61 -2.72 -14.51
N VAL A 159 5.15 -3.22 -13.35
CA VAL A 159 5.13 -4.65 -13.04
C VAL A 159 3.72 -5.22 -12.84
N SER A 160 2.70 -4.36 -12.91
CA SER A 160 1.31 -4.68 -12.63
C SER A 160 0.39 -4.34 -13.80
N HIS A 161 -0.70 -5.08 -13.92
CA HIS A 161 -1.84 -4.71 -14.77
C HIS A 161 -2.83 -3.78 -14.04
N HIS A 162 -2.68 -3.64 -12.73
CA HIS A 162 -3.48 -2.82 -11.85
C HIS A 162 -2.71 -1.55 -11.47
N LEU A 163 -3.08 -0.42 -12.07
CA LEU A 163 -2.34 0.83 -11.94
C LEU A 163 -2.43 1.40 -10.51
N TRP A 164 -1.33 2.00 -10.07
CA TRP A 164 -1.25 2.62 -8.76
C TRP A 164 -2.18 3.84 -8.65
N GLY A 165 -2.97 3.90 -7.57
CA GLY A 165 -3.90 4.99 -7.30
C GLY A 165 -5.26 4.85 -8.00
N GLU A 166 -5.44 3.90 -8.91
CA GLU A 166 -6.74 3.65 -9.52
C GLU A 166 -7.61 2.78 -8.60
N LYS A 167 -8.83 3.23 -8.35
CA LYS A 167 -9.75 2.57 -7.39
C LYS A 167 -10.02 1.10 -7.75
N GLU A 168 -10.01 0.76 -9.03
CA GLU A 168 -10.22 -0.59 -9.54
C GLU A 168 -9.10 -1.58 -9.14
N SER A 169 -7.95 -1.04 -8.72
CA SER A 169 -6.80 -1.82 -8.25
C SER A 169 -6.91 -2.25 -6.78
N TYR A 170 -7.93 -1.75 -6.06
CA TYR A 170 -8.05 -1.92 -4.61
C TYR A 170 -9.46 -2.35 -4.20
N ASP A 171 -9.55 -3.07 -3.07
CA ASP A 171 -10.83 -3.41 -2.43
C ASP A 171 -11.33 -2.23 -1.58
N ILE A 172 -10.40 -1.44 -1.01
CA ILE A 172 -10.68 -0.27 -0.17
C ILE A 172 -9.70 0.85 -0.48
N CYS A 173 -10.23 2.07 -0.66
CA CYS A 173 -9.44 3.30 -0.75
C CYS A 173 -9.88 4.26 0.37
N LEU A 174 -8.96 4.70 1.23
CA LEU A 174 -9.26 5.55 2.37
C LEU A 174 -8.45 6.85 2.34
N ASP A 175 -9.13 7.97 2.46
CA ASP A 175 -8.50 9.27 2.67
C ASP A 175 -8.23 9.49 4.16
N SER A 176 -6.97 9.49 4.54
CA SER A 176 -6.53 9.69 5.92
C SER A 176 -6.58 11.15 6.38
N ASP A 177 -6.90 12.07 5.47
CA ASP A 177 -7.21 13.47 5.82
C ASP A 177 -8.64 13.58 6.35
N VAL A 178 -9.60 13.04 5.60
CA VAL A 178 -11.02 13.12 5.94
C VAL A 178 -11.39 12.20 7.11
N LEU A 179 -10.82 10.99 7.16
CA LEU A 179 -11.25 9.95 8.10
C LEU A 179 -10.46 9.88 9.40
N SER A 180 -9.43 10.67 9.59
CA SER A 180 -8.39 10.45 10.58
C SER A 180 -7.68 9.08 10.47
N ARG A 181 -6.43 8.99 10.93
CA ARG A 181 -5.65 7.73 10.89
C ARG A 181 -6.23 6.65 11.79
N GLU A 182 -6.82 7.05 12.94
CA GLU A 182 -7.46 6.14 13.89
C GLU A 182 -8.69 5.50 13.26
N LYS A 183 -9.51 6.29 12.56
CA LYS A 183 -10.71 5.78 11.89
C LYS A 183 -10.37 4.90 10.70
N CYS A 184 -9.33 5.23 9.94
CA CYS A 184 -8.82 4.34 8.90
C CYS A 184 -8.40 2.97 9.47
N ALA A 185 -7.68 2.96 10.61
CA ALA A 185 -7.30 1.71 11.27
C ALA A 185 -8.50 0.88 11.72
N GLU A 186 -9.53 1.50 12.31
CA GLU A 186 -10.78 0.81 12.69
C GLU A 186 -11.46 0.17 11.49
N ILE A 187 -11.64 0.92 10.39
CA ILE A 187 -12.27 0.41 9.16
C ILE A 187 -11.51 -0.81 8.62
N LEU A 188 -10.18 -0.76 8.60
CA LEU A 188 -9.38 -1.88 8.10
C LEU A 188 -9.45 -3.10 9.01
N ILE A 189 -9.51 -2.92 10.33
CA ILE A 189 -9.68 -4.02 11.28
C ILE A 189 -11.05 -4.70 11.07
N GLU A 190 -12.11 -3.92 10.92
CA GLU A 190 -13.44 -4.44 10.63
C GLU A 190 -13.51 -5.14 9.27
N ALA A 191 -12.95 -4.53 8.22
CA ALA A 191 -12.96 -5.09 6.88
C ALA A 191 -12.15 -6.40 6.76
N ALA A 192 -11.10 -6.56 7.56
CA ALA A 192 -10.33 -7.80 7.62
C ALA A 192 -11.00 -8.88 8.49
N SER A 193 -11.96 -8.52 9.33
CA SER A 193 -12.70 -9.44 10.21
C SER A 193 -13.88 -10.10 9.49
N ASP A 194 -14.47 -11.10 10.11
CA ASP A 194 -15.69 -11.71 9.58
C ASP A 194 -16.87 -10.76 9.73
N CYS A 195 -17.77 -10.78 8.73
CA CYS A 195 -18.99 -9.98 8.75
C CYS A 195 -19.97 -10.56 9.79
N ASN A 196 -20.48 -9.69 10.66
CA ASN A 196 -21.46 -10.04 11.70
C ASN A 196 -22.89 -9.61 11.35
N LEU A 197 -23.15 -9.13 10.12
CA LEU A 197 -24.49 -8.75 9.69
C LEU A 197 -25.32 -9.98 9.43
N ASP A 198 -26.56 -9.99 9.96
CA ASP A 198 -27.58 -10.97 9.58
C ASP A 198 -28.12 -10.62 8.19
N LEU A 199 -27.76 -11.47 7.22
CA LEU A 199 -28.14 -11.25 5.81
C LEU A 199 -29.66 -11.34 5.59
N GLU A 200 -30.39 -12.16 6.37
CA GLU A 200 -31.86 -12.24 6.26
C GLU A 200 -32.51 -10.97 6.82
N GLU A 201 -32.05 -10.46 7.94
CA GLU A 201 -32.49 -9.19 8.49
C GLU A 201 -32.25 -8.04 7.50
N CYS A 202 -31.04 -7.97 6.92
CA CYS A 202 -30.70 -6.99 5.89
C CYS A 202 -31.63 -7.09 4.68
N ALA A 203 -31.91 -8.30 4.20
CA ALA A 203 -32.82 -8.52 3.08
C ALA A 203 -34.25 -8.07 3.38
N GLN A 204 -34.73 -8.28 4.62
CA GLN A 204 -36.05 -7.80 5.06
C GLN A 204 -36.12 -6.27 5.08
N ILE A 205 -35.10 -5.61 5.62
CA ILE A 205 -34.98 -4.14 5.61
C ILE A 205 -35.03 -3.60 4.18
N ILE A 206 -34.24 -4.18 3.26
CA ILE A 206 -34.20 -3.75 1.86
C ILE A 206 -35.57 -3.92 1.20
N ARG A 207 -36.23 -5.10 1.35
CA ARG A 207 -37.56 -5.36 0.78
C ARG A 207 -38.60 -4.37 1.28
N SER A 208 -38.60 -4.08 2.58
CA SER A 208 -39.55 -3.11 3.16
C SER A 208 -39.29 -1.68 2.72
N SER A 209 -38.02 -1.28 2.55
CA SER A 209 -37.64 0.09 2.20
C SER A 209 -37.95 0.44 0.73
N PHE A 210 -37.88 -0.54 -0.18
CA PHE A 210 -38.06 -0.31 -1.61
C PHE A 210 -39.36 -0.87 -2.20
N ASN A 211 -40.27 -1.40 -1.37
CA ASN A 211 -41.53 -2.05 -1.82
C ASN A 211 -41.29 -3.08 -2.94
N TRP A 212 -40.17 -3.81 -2.88
CA TRP A 212 -39.90 -4.87 -3.85
C TRP A 212 -40.83 -6.04 -3.57
N THR A 213 -42.02 -5.97 -4.20
CA THR A 213 -42.87 -7.16 -4.37
C THR A 213 -42.21 -8.05 -5.43
N LYS A 214 -42.16 -9.34 -5.16
CA LYS A 214 -41.65 -10.36 -6.08
C LYS A 214 -42.33 -10.29 -7.44
#